data_adfb07c18dcd9574e2d4d6f641f754d3
#
_entry.id   adfb07c18dcd9574e2d4d6f641f754d3
#
_cell.length_a   1.000
_cell.length_b   1.000
_cell.length_c   1.000
_cell.angle_alpha   90.00
_cell.angle_beta   90.00
_cell.angle_gamma   90.00
#
_symmetry.space_group_name_H-M   'P 1'
#
loop_
_entity.id
_entity.type
_entity.pdbx_description
1 polymer ?
#
loop_
_entity_poly.entity_id
_entity_poly.type
_entity_poly.pdbx_seq_one_letter_code
_entity_poly.pdbx_strand_id
1 'polypeptide(L)'
;MTNKSNSFIENKTQLIQYFKDGIKKDTDLKIGVEHEKFLFNKTDLKRINYDQIKKIFEILKEKGWEPQLEKDKLIGLKRQNQKITTEPGFQYELSGAPFKNIHSVCSENSSHFNELKEVFKSTNITTSSIAYDPFNKLTDIPKNPKERYTIMTAEMPKGGKLSLDMMYKTAGIQINYDYTSEEDFEKKFKIGNYLAPLTIALFANSPFNENKLSGFLSYRGKVWQETNRGGIMSITFENINFEKYIDHAINYPILFLKKNGKYHTPNGQTFRDFLNGNLSFLKGEKPTLEDFENHLGTIFTEIRLKQVIEFRSLDTCNFGCICNGPSFFTGLIYGSLEETYEIIKNWKKEEVMEAYLNAPKQGLNTLLQDKKLIDWAKIFLDISKKGLDKRNELNKSGKNETIYLKHIEEIISNKKTRAEMLIEQYNKTKKLDFLINHDENFSYSGF
;
A
#
# COMPACT_ATOMS: atom_id res chain seq x y z
N MET A 1 -9.07 -24.73 15.30
CA MET A 1 -9.76 -23.88 14.31
C MET A 1 -9.87 -24.68 13.03
N THR A 2 -11.05 -25.15 12.69
CA THR A 2 -11.31 -25.95 11.48
C THR A 2 -11.00 -25.14 10.25
N ASN A 3 -10.28 -25.73 9.30
CA ASN A 3 -9.83 -25.17 8.01
C ASN A 3 -11.00 -24.66 7.14
N LYS A 4 -11.64 -23.54 7.50
CA LYS A 4 -12.65 -22.88 6.66
C LYS A 4 -12.09 -22.45 5.29
N SER A 5 -10.79 -22.21 5.19
CA SER A 5 -10.12 -21.76 3.96
C SER A 5 -10.15 -22.79 2.83
N ASN A 6 -10.23 -24.06 3.13
CA ASN A 6 -10.23 -25.16 2.13
C ASN A 6 -11.64 -25.62 1.72
N SER A 7 -12.71 -24.99 2.21
CA SER A 7 -14.07 -25.33 1.79
C SER A 7 -14.36 -24.81 0.39
N PHE A 8 -15.00 -25.63 -0.45
CA PHE A 8 -15.47 -25.22 -1.77
C PHE A 8 -16.56 -24.16 -1.66
N ILE A 9 -16.56 -23.25 -2.61
CA ILE A 9 -17.59 -22.22 -2.74
C ILE A 9 -18.74 -22.77 -3.57
N GLU A 10 -19.87 -23.01 -2.94
CA GLU A 10 -21.07 -23.54 -3.57
C GLU A 10 -22.01 -22.42 -4.06
N ASN A 11 -22.01 -21.29 -3.39
CA ASN A 11 -22.90 -20.18 -3.69
C ASN A 11 -22.32 -18.83 -3.23
N LYS A 12 -22.91 -17.76 -3.73
CA LYS A 12 -22.52 -16.37 -3.44
C LYS A 12 -22.65 -15.98 -1.95
N THR A 13 -23.56 -16.63 -1.22
CA THR A 13 -23.77 -16.34 0.20
C THR A 13 -22.52 -16.60 1.02
N GLN A 14 -21.72 -17.62 0.65
CA GLN A 14 -20.45 -17.91 1.31
C GLN A 14 -19.42 -16.80 1.09
N LEU A 15 -19.39 -16.14 -0.09
CA LEU A 15 -18.54 -14.99 -0.36
C LEU A 15 -18.99 -13.75 0.44
N ILE A 16 -20.30 -13.54 0.59
CA ILE A 16 -20.85 -12.49 1.47
C ILE A 16 -20.45 -12.76 2.92
N GLN A 17 -20.58 -14.03 3.34
CA GLN A 17 -20.20 -14.43 4.70
C GLN A 17 -18.70 -14.23 4.98
N TYR A 18 -17.83 -14.45 3.98
CA TYR A 18 -16.41 -14.16 4.09
C TYR A 18 -16.14 -12.70 4.52
N PHE A 19 -16.83 -11.73 3.92
CA PHE A 19 -16.70 -10.32 4.33
C PHE A 19 -17.38 -10.04 5.66
N LYS A 20 -18.53 -10.65 5.93
CA LYS A 20 -19.19 -10.53 7.25
C LYS A 20 -18.34 -11.08 8.40
N ASP A 21 -17.56 -12.13 8.17
CA ASP A 21 -16.61 -12.68 9.14
C ASP A 21 -15.46 -11.68 9.44
N GLY A 22 -15.24 -10.68 8.59
CA GLY A 22 -14.32 -9.57 8.80
C GLY A 22 -14.83 -8.46 9.74
N ILE A 23 -16.14 -8.43 10.02
CA ILE A 23 -16.76 -7.41 10.90
C ILE A 23 -16.21 -7.52 12.32
N LYS A 24 -15.78 -6.40 12.89
CA LYS A 24 -15.24 -6.28 14.26
C LYS A 24 -16.19 -5.48 15.15
N LYS A 25 -16.06 -5.65 16.44
CA LYS A 25 -16.66 -4.73 17.41
C LYS A 25 -15.88 -3.42 17.40
N ASP A 26 -16.55 -2.31 17.65
CA ASP A 26 -15.93 -0.98 17.69
C ASP A 26 -14.75 -0.89 18.69
N THR A 27 -14.82 -1.64 19.79
CA THR A 27 -13.76 -1.73 20.80
C THR A 27 -12.51 -2.49 20.35
N ASP A 28 -12.61 -3.27 19.26
CA ASP A 28 -11.60 -4.23 18.83
C ASP A 28 -10.90 -3.77 17.53
N LEU A 29 -11.22 -2.56 17.03
CA LEU A 29 -10.66 -2.00 15.81
C LEU A 29 -9.13 -1.87 15.89
N LYS A 30 -8.47 -2.29 14.82
CA LYS A 30 -7.02 -2.26 14.69
C LYS A 30 -6.57 -1.58 13.40
N ILE A 31 -5.31 -1.23 13.37
CA ILE A 31 -4.62 -0.59 12.26
C ILE A 31 -3.41 -1.46 11.96
N GLY A 32 -3.32 -1.98 10.73
CA GLY A 32 -2.13 -2.67 10.22
C GLY A 32 -1.44 -1.78 9.19
N VAL A 33 -0.11 -1.70 9.21
CA VAL A 33 0.65 -0.89 8.25
C VAL A 33 1.68 -1.75 7.55
N GLU A 34 1.68 -1.68 6.21
CA GLU A 34 2.70 -2.27 5.37
C GLU A 34 3.59 -1.13 4.84
N HIS A 35 4.89 -1.33 4.90
CA HIS A 35 5.85 -0.33 4.47
C HIS A 35 6.91 -0.94 3.56
N GLU A 36 6.90 -0.50 2.31
CA GLU A 36 7.85 -0.89 1.29
C GLU A 36 9.01 0.12 1.19
N LYS A 37 10.19 -0.37 0.84
CA LYS A 37 11.37 0.46 0.58
C LYS A 37 12.29 -0.19 -0.43
N PHE A 38 13.09 0.63 -1.11
CA PHE A 38 14.15 0.15 -1.99
C PHE A 38 15.44 -0.06 -1.23
N LEU A 39 16.14 -1.13 -1.56
CA LEU A 39 17.49 -1.38 -1.11
C LEU A 39 18.45 -1.37 -2.30
N PHE A 40 19.59 -0.70 -2.10
CA PHE A 40 20.60 -0.48 -3.14
C PHE A 40 21.98 -0.86 -2.63
N ASN A 41 22.89 -1.18 -3.55
CA ASN A 41 24.32 -1.22 -3.27
C ASN A 41 24.85 0.19 -3.05
N LYS A 42 25.64 0.43 -2.00
CA LYS A 42 26.23 1.76 -1.71
C LYS A 42 27.16 2.27 -2.80
N THR A 43 27.83 1.36 -3.53
CA THR A 43 28.86 1.71 -4.48
C THR A 43 28.37 2.13 -5.84
N ASP A 44 27.30 1.49 -6.36
CA ASP A 44 26.85 1.70 -7.74
C ASP A 44 25.34 1.99 -7.87
N LEU A 45 24.64 2.07 -6.73
CA LEU A 45 23.20 2.34 -6.63
C LEU A 45 22.31 1.37 -7.42
N LYS A 46 22.84 0.21 -7.76
CA LYS A 46 22.02 -0.87 -8.33
C LYS A 46 21.16 -1.51 -7.26
N ARG A 47 19.98 -1.97 -7.68
CA ARG A 47 19.08 -2.75 -6.83
C ARG A 47 19.76 -4.03 -6.37
N ILE A 48 19.51 -4.39 -5.12
CA ILE A 48 20.03 -5.65 -4.57
C ILE A 48 19.37 -6.87 -5.22
N ASN A 49 20.09 -7.99 -5.22
CA ASN A 49 19.64 -9.26 -5.76
C ASN A 49 19.24 -10.25 -4.65
N TYR A 50 18.86 -11.48 -5.06
CA TYR A 50 18.43 -12.52 -4.14
C TYR A 50 19.49 -12.91 -3.10
N ASP A 51 20.76 -13.03 -3.51
CA ASP A 51 21.83 -13.41 -2.56
C ASP A 51 22.06 -12.35 -1.49
N GLN A 52 21.90 -11.09 -1.86
CA GLN A 52 22.01 -9.97 -0.91
C GLN A 52 20.80 -9.91 0.05
N ILE A 53 19.58 -10.15 -0.46
CA ILE A 53 18.39 -10.31 0.40
C ILE A 53 18.56 -11.46 1.37
N LYS A 54 19.08 -12.60 0.91
CA LYS A 54 19.35 -13.76 1.76
C LYS A 54 20.29 -13.40 2.89
N LYS A 55 21.36 -12.66 2.62
CA LYS A 55 22.30 -12.17 3.69
C LYS A 55 21.58 -11.28 4.71
N ILE A 56 20.72 -10.37 4.26
CA ILE A 56 19.92 -9.54 5.17
C ILE A 56 19.03 -10.41 6.05
N PHE A 57 18.36 -11.39 5.47
CA PHE A 57 17.49 -12.29 6.20
C PHE A 57 18.25 -13.14 7.22
N GLU A 58 19.46 -13.62 6.90
CA GLU A 58 20.31 -14.36 7.85
C GLU A 58 20.68 -13.48 9.06
N ILE A 59 21.04 -12.21 8.85
CA ILE A 59 21.32 -11.27 9.97
C ILE A 59 20.07 -11.03 10.83
N LEU A 60 18.90 -10.90 10.20
CA LEU A 60 17.64 -10.67 10.93
C LEU A 60 17.17 -11.91 11.69
N LYS A 61 17.49 -13.12 11.23
CA LYS A 61 17.23 -14.37 11.99
C LYS A 61 17.92 -14.36 13.36
N GLU A 62 19.14 -13.80 13.46
CA GLU A 62 19.83 -13.64 14.73
C GLU A 62 19.10 -12.72 15.72
N LYS A 63 18.14 -11.90 15.20
CA LYS A 63 17.26 -11.00 15.97
C LYS A 63 15.88 -11.60 16.28
N GLY A 64 15.72 -12.91 16.13
CA GLY A 64 14.50 -13.62 16.46
C GLY A 64 13.44 -13.66 15.34
N TRP A 65 13.84 -13.38 14.09
CA TRP A 65 12.99 -13.61 12.95
C TRP A 65 13.08 -15.06 12.48
N GLU A 66 11.93 -15.69 12.21
CA GLU A 66 11.82 -17.05 11.69
C GLU A 66 11.74 -17.07 10.17
N PRO A 67 12.45 -18.00 9.48
CA PRO A 67 12.45 -18.08 8.04
C PRO A 67 11.11 -18.55 7.47
N GLN A 68 10.74 -17.97 6.32
CA GLN A 68 9.66 -18.45 5.46
C GLN A 68 10.25 -18.96 4.14
N LEU A 69 9.94 -20.20 3.79
CA LEU A 69 10.48 -20.87 2.62
C LEU A 69 9.38 -21.11 1.57
N GLU A 70 9.74 -20.96 0.29
CA GLU A 70 8.99 -21.50 -0.85
C GLU A 70 9.88 -22.54 -1.54
N LYS A 71 9.52 -23.83 -1.43
CA LYS A 71 10.46 -24.91 -1.75
C LYS A 71 11.74 -24.72 -0.92
N ASP A 72 12.89 -24.59 -1.56
CA ASP A 72 14.20 -24.42 -0.90
C ASP A 72 14.64 -22.95 -0.80
N LYS A 73 13.81 -22.00 -1.25
CA LYS A 73 14.20 -20.59 -1.29
C LYS A 73 13.67 -19.85 -0.07
N LEU A 74 14.56 -19.10 0.60
CA LEU A 74 14.20 -18.18 1.67
C LEU A 74 13.54 -16.95 1.04
N ILE A 75 12.21 -16.82 1.21
CA ILE A 75 11.38 -15.80 0.53
C ILE A 75 10.87 -14.72 1.46
N GLY A 76 11.08 -14.86 2.76
CA GLY A 76 10.62 -13.91 3.76
C GLY A 76 10.96 -14.36 5.17
N LEU A 77 10.57 -13.56 6.13
CA LEU A 77 10.70 -13.80 7.56
C LEU A 77 9.38 -13.51 8.26
N LYS A 78 9.16 -14.14 9.41
CA LYS A 78 8.02 -13.84 10.29
C LYS A 78 8.50 -13.71 11.74
N ARG A 79 7.81 -12.89 12.51
CA ARG A 79 7.99 -12.77 13.97
C ARG A 79 6.66 -12.38 14.58
N GLN A 80 6.07 -13.25 15.39
CA GLN A 80 4.71 -13.07 15.89
C GLN A 80 3.70 -12.77 14.77
N ASN A 81 3.08 -11.58 14.77
CA ASN A 81 2.12 -11.14 13.76
C ASN A 81 2.75 -10.27 12.66
N GLN A 82 4.09 -10.13 12.65
CA GLN A 82 4.85 -9.37 11.66
C GLN A 82 5.37 -10.28 10.56
N LYS A 83 5.49 -9.73 9.35
CA LYS A 83 6.17 -10.41 8.24
C LYS A 83 7.13 -9.45 7.55
N ILE A 84 8.26 -9.98 7.12
CA ILE A 84 9.16 -9.31 6.18
C ILE A 84 9.08 -10.09 4.87
N THR A 85 8.76 -9.40 3.79
CA THR A 85 8.70 -9.98 2.45
C THR A 85 9.49 -9.14 1.47
N THR A 86 9.56 -9.64 0.23
CA THR A 86 10.12 -8.88 -0.88
C THR A 86 9.20 -8.96 -2.07
N GLU A 87 9.03 -7.83 -2.72
CA GLU A 87 8.21 -7.64 -3.90
C GLU A 87 8.95 -8.08 -5.19
N PRO A 88 8.33 -8.05 -6.40
CA PRO A 88 8.94 -8.59 -7.64
C PRO A 88 10.33 -8.07 -7.96
N GLY A 89 10.63 -6.81 -7.66
CA GLY A 89 11.93 -6.18 -7.86
C GLY A 89 12.76 -6.10 -6.56
N PHE A 90 12.54 -6.98 -5.60
CA PHE A 90 13.18 -6.97 -4.28
C PHE A 90 12.93 -5.68 -3.47
N GLN A 91 11.82 -4.97 -3.69
CA GLN A 91 11.38 -3.99 -2.71
C GLN A 91 11.18 -4.73 -1.38
N TYR A 92 11.82 -4.22 -0.35
CA TYR A 92 11.78 -4.79 0.99
C TYR A 92 10.54 -4.27 1.72
N GLU A 93 9.70 -5.17 2.20
CA GLU A 93 8.46 -4.84 2.86
C GLU A 93 8.42 -5.36 4.29
N LEU A 94 8.01 -4.49 5.22
CA LEU A 94 7.51 -4.89 6.53
C LEU A 94 5.99 -4.85 6.49
N SER A 95 5.34 -6.00 6.60
CA SER A 95 3.91 -6.08 6.95
C SER A 95 3.80 -6.13 8.47
N GLY A 96 3.43 -5.00 9.07
CA GLY A 96 3.38 -4.81 10.52
C GLY A 96 2.22 -5.57 11.18
N ALA A 97 2.31 -5.74 12.48
CA ALA A 97 1.23 -6.31 13.27
C ALA A 97 0.02 -5.36 13.35
N PRO A 98 -1.21 -5.88 13.47
CA PRO A 98 -2.39 -5.04 13.67
C PRO A 98 -2.46 -4.53 15.12
N PHE A 99 -2.39 -3.21 15.30
CA PHE A 99 -2.40 -2.53 16.59
C PHE A 99 -3.65 -1.70 16.81
N LYS A 100 -4.01 -1.47 18.06
CA LYS A 100 -5.13 -0.62 18.47
C LYS A 100 -4.88 0.87 18.17
N ASN A 101 -3.63 1.32 18.25
CA ASN A 101 -3.25 2.72 18.15
C ASN A 101 -1.99 2.93 17.31
N ILE A 102 -1.81 4.17 16.84
CA ILE A 102 -0.67 4.59 16.00
C ILE A 102 0.64 4.61 16.79
N HIS A 103 0.61 4.83 18.11
CA HIS A 103 1.83 4.78 18.93
C HIS A 103 2.53 3.43 18.83
N SER A 104 1.74 2.34 18.85
CA SER A 104 2.27 0.97 18.71
C SER A 104 2.79 0.71 17.31
N VAL A 105 2.07 1.19 16.25
CA VAL A 105 2.54 1.13 14.85
C VAL A 105 3.88 1.83 14.68
N CYS A 106 4.02 3.05 15.23
CA CYS A 106 5.26 3.81 15.15
C CYS A 106 6.41 3.16 15.93
N SER A 107 6.12 2.61 17.11
CA SER A 107 7.11 1.88 17.90
C SER A 107 7.64 0.65 17.17
N GLU A 108 6.76 -0.11 16.50
CA GLU A 108 7.14 -1.26 15.68
C GLU A 108 8.07 -0.84 14.52
N ASN A 109 7.65 0.18 13.75
CA ASN A 109 8.46 0.69 12.63
C ASN A 109 9.82 1.21 13.10
N SER A 110 9.88 1.92 14.23
CA SER A 110 11.11 2.42 14.82
C SER A 110 12.04 1.28 15.24
N SER A 111 11.50 0.24 15.89
CA SER A 111 12.26 -0.94 16.30
C SER A 111 12.84 -1.67 15.10
N HIS A 112 12.02 -1.89 14.07
CA HIS A 112 12.46 -2.54 12.83
C HIS A 112 13.53 -1.71 12.09
N PHE A 113 13.37 -0.40 12.07
CA PHE A 113 14.39 0.48 11.47
C PHE A 113 15.73 0.37 12.17
N ASN A 114 15.76 0.28 13.51
CA ASN A 114 16.99 0.09 14.24
C ASN A 114 17.66 -1.25 13.90
N GLU A 115 16.88 -2.31 13.69
CA GLU A 115 17.40 -3.59 13.17
C GLU A 115 18.04 -3.42 11.78
N LEU A 116 17.39 -2.69 10.87
CA LEU A 116 17.93 -2.43 9.53
C LEU A 116 19.18 -1.55 9.55
N LYS A 117 19.29 -0.58 10.48
CA LYS A 117 20.52 0.22 10.63
C LYS A 117 21.74 -0.67 10.92
N GLU A 118 21.58 -1.72 11.71
CA GLU A 118 22.67 -2.66 11.98
C GLU A 118 23.03 -3.47 10.73
N VAL A 119 22.03 -3.90 9.95
CA VAL A 119 22.26 -4.54 8.64
C VAL A 119 23.03 -3.60 7.71
N PHE A 120 22.67 -2.34 7.63
CA PHE A 120 23.34 -1.36 6.76
C PHE A 120 24.78 -1.04 7.19
N LYS A 121 25.07 -1.12 8.51
CA LYS A 121 26.45 -0.97 9.03
C LYS A 121 27.35 -2.16 8.68
N SER A 122 26.79 -3.37 8.65
CA SER A 122 27.52 -4.62 8.42
C SER A 122 27.58 -5.04 6.95
N THR A 123 26.91 -4.31 6.05
CA THR A 123 26.80 -4.66 4.62
C THR A 123 27.10 -3.48 3.73
N ASN A 124 27.35 -3.75 2.43
CA ASN A 124 27.42 -2.71 1.38
C ASN A 124 26.02 -2.35 0.84
N ILE A 125 25.00 -2.30 1.71
CA ILE A 125 23.62 -2.06 1.35
C ILE A 125 23.13 -0.79 2.03
N THR A 126 22.34 0.00 1.30
CA THR A 126 21.68 1.21 1.79
C THR A 126 20.22 1.21 1.35
N THR A 127 19.43 2.14 1.87
CA THR A 127 18.03 2.32 1.52
C THR A 127 17.74 3.73 1.00
N SER A 128 16.66 3.85 0.25
CA SER A 128 16.07 5.13 -0.08
C SER A 128 14.57 5.08 0.17
N SER A 129 14.06 6.15 0.74
CA SER A 129 12.65 6.31 1.11
C SER A 129 11.82 7.01 0.05
N ILE A 130 12.23 6.92 -1.20
CA ILE A 130 11.50 7.42 -2.36
C ILE A 130 10.55 6.36 -2.91
N ALA A 131 9.40 6.77 -3.45
CA ALA A 131 8.34 5.83 -3.81
C ALA A 131 8.43 5.26 -5.24
N TYR A 132 9.39 5.69 -6.01
CA TYR A 132 9.70 5.12 -7.34
C TYR A 132 11.22 5.04 -7.50
N ASP A 133 11.74 3.91 -8.01
CA ASP A 133 13.20 3.72 -8.20
C ASP A 133 13.78 4.81 -9.11
N PRO A 134 14.62 5.72 -8.56
CA PRO A 134 15.08 6.87 -9.31
C PRO A 134 16.30 6.58 -10.19
N PHE A 135 16.99 5.46 -9.99
CA PHE A 135 18.31 5.18 -10.57
C PHE A 135 18.27 4.17 -11.70
N ASN A 136 17.55 3.07 -11.52
CA ASN A 136 17.68 1.89 -12.38
C ASN A 136 16.64 1.88 -13.51
N LYS A 137 17.04 1.37 -14.67
CA LYS A 137 16.10 1.01 -15.74
C LYS A 137 15.34 -0.25 -15.35
N LEU A 138 14.13 -0.40 -15.87
CA LEU A 138 13.31 -1.58 -15.62
C LEU A 138 14.03 -2.89 -15.98
N THR A 139 14.81 -2.88 -17.07
CA THR A 139 15.60 -4.03 -17.55
C THR A 139 16.72 -4.46 -16.61
N ASP A 140 17.21 -3.56 -15.77
CA ASP A 140 18.39 -3.77 -14.93
C ASP A 140 18.02 -4.24 -13.52
N ILE A 141 16.71 -4.25 -13.20
CA ILE A 141 16.23 -4.66 -11.89
C ILE A 141 16.23 -6.17 -11.76
N PRO A 142 16.90 -6.73 -10.73
CA PRO A 142 16.87 -8.16 -10.46
C PRO A 142 15.45 -8.65 -10.16
N LYS A 143 15.11 -9.83 -10.66
CA LYS A 143 13.79 -10.44 -10.49
C LYS A 143 13.75 -11.38 -9.30
N ASN A 144 12.79 -11.19 -8.43
CA ASN A 144 12.51 -12.06 -7.30
C ASN A 144 12.06 -13.45 -7.83
N PRO A 145 12.68 -14.55 -7.35
CA PRO A 145 12.45 -15.88 -7.89
C PRO A 145 11.16 -16.55 -7.42
N LYS A 146 10.23 -15.85 -6.76
CA LYS A 146 8.90 -16.39 -6.43
C LYS A 146 8.16 -16.75 -7.71
N GLU A 147 7.62 -17.96 -7.78
CA GLU A 147 7.01 -18.51 -9.00
C GLU A 147 5.84 -17.64 -9.52
N ARG A 148 5.00 -17.11 -8.61
CA ARG A 148 3.88 -16.23 -8.97
C ARG A 148 4.33 -14.97 -9.71
N TYR A 149 5.52 -14.43 -9.41
CA TYR A 149 6.02 -13.21 -10.03
C TYR A 149 6.45 -13.42 -11.49
N THR A 150 6.88 -14.62 -11.85
CA THR A 150 7.15 -14.98 -13.24
C THR A 150 5.86 -14.91 -14.07
N ILE A 151 4.76 -15.45 -13.55
CA ILE A 151 3.45 -15.39 -14.21
C ILE A 151 2.96 -13.93 -14.30
N MET A 152 3.01 -13.20 -13.18
CA MET A 152 2.58 -11.81 -13.15
C MET A 152 3.37 -10.94 -14.16
N THR A 153 4.67 -11.18 -14.30
CA THR A 153 5.52 -10.46 -15.28
C THR A 153 5.04 -10.68 -16.71
N ALA A 154 4.52 -11.87 -17.04
CA ALA A 154 4.00 -12.18 -18.36
C ALA A 154 2.56 -11.66 -18.58
N GLU A 155 1.73 -11.67 -17.55
CA GLU A 155 0.30 -11.35 -17.66
C GLU A 155 -0.04 -9.87 -17.48
N MET A 156 0.63 -9.19 -16.54
CA MET A 156 0.30 -7.80 -16.19
C MET A 156 0.43 -6.80 -17.33
N PRO A 157 1.43 -6.89 -18.23
CA PRO A 157 1.56 -5.97 -19.37
C PRO A 157 0.40 -6.04 -20.39
N LYS A 158 -0.36 -7.13 -20.40
CA LYS A 158 -1.48 -7.31 -21.36
C LYS A 158 -2.62 -6.30 -21.14
N GLY A 159 -2.72 -5.71 -19.96
CA GLY A 159 -3.80 -4.78 -19.61
C GLY A 159 -3.37 -3.43 -19.05
N GLY A 160 -2.07 -3.11 -19.06
CA GLY A 160 -1.60 -1.82 -18.54
C GLY A 160 -0.17 -1.51 -18.97
N LYS A 161 0.04 -0.30 -19.51
CA LYS A 161 1.34 0.12 -20.10
C LYS A 161 2.47 0.15 -19.08
N LEU A 162 2.19 0.54 -17.82
CA LEU A 162 3.17 0.69 -16.76
C LEU A 162 3.06 -0.40 -15.67
N SER A 163 2.44 -1.53 -16.00
CA SER A 163 2.25 -2.63 -15.04
C SER A 163 3.57 -3.25 -14.58
N LEU A 164 4.60 -3.30 -15.40
CA LEU A 164 5.93 -3.78 -14.97
C LEU A 164 6.65 -2.74 -14.13
N ASP A 165 6.50 -1.46 -14.44
CA ASP A 165 7.01 -0.36 -13.59
C ASP A 165 6.37 -0.42 -12.19
N MET A 166 5.07 -0.65 -12.10
CA MET A 166 4.38 -0.88 -10.83
C MET A 166 5.01 -2.04 -10.06
N MET A 167 5.17 -3.20 -10.70
CA MET A 167 5.71 -4.40 -10.05
C MET A 167 7.15 -4.25 -9.57
N TYR A 168 7.99 -3.58 -10.33
CA TYR A 168 9.44 -3.58 -10.10
C TYR A 168 10.01 -2.28 -9.56
N LYS A 169 9.35 -1.15 -9.80
CA LYS A 169 9.90 0.19 -9.54
C LYS A 169 9.10 1.03 -8.56
N THR A 170 7.97 0.55 -8.02
CA THR A 170 7.19 1.30 -7.02
C THR A 170 7.40 0.77 -5.61
N ALA A 171 7.26 1.65 -4.63
CA ALA A 171 7.21 1.35 -3.20
C ALA A 171 6.17 2.27 -2.53
N GLY A 172 5.32 1.72 -1.70
CA GLY A 172 4.21 2.43 -1.06
C GLY A 172 4.11 2.16 0.43
N ILE A 173 3.17 2.87 1.05
CA ILE A 173 2.63 2.55 2.36
C ILE A 173 1.20 2.08 2.14
N GLN A 174 0.85 0.93 2.75
CA GLN A 174 -0.50 0.38 2.73
C GLN A 174 -1.02 0.33 4.15
N ILE A 175 -2.29 0.71 4.32
CA ILE A 175 -2.90 0.80 5.65
C ILE A 175 -4.15 -0.05 5.67
N ASN A 176 -4.18 -1.04 6.55
CA ASN A 176 -5.29 -1.95 6.72
C ASN A 176 -6.16 -1.49 7.90
N TYR A 177 -7.44 -1.24 7.63
CA TYR A 177 -8.43 -0.83 8.61
C TYR A 177 -9.54 -1.85 8.73
N ASP A 178 -9.98 -2.11 9.96
CA ASP A 178 -11.17 -2.92 10.25
C ASP A 178 -12.47 -2.15 9.94
N TYR A 179 -13.57 -2.89 9.81
CA TYR A 179 -14.92 -2.35 9.69
C TYR A 179 -15.90 -3.05 10.65
N THR A 180 -16.94 -2.31 11.09
CA THR A 180 -17.88 -2.74 12.11
C THR A 180 -19.22 -3.18 11.53
N SER A 181 -19.50 -2.83 10.28
CA SER A 181 -20.71 -3.20 9.56
C SER A 181 -20.51 -3.04 8.05
N GLU A 182 -21.49 -3.46 7.27
CA GLU A 182 -21.52 -3.21 5.82
C GLU A 182 -21.65 -1.72 5.49
N GLU A 183 -22.41 -0.97 6.28
CA GLU A 183 -22.53 0.50 6.14
C GLU A 183 -21.23 1.21 6.49
N ASP A 184 -20.56 0.79 7.56
CA ASP A 184 -19.23 1.31 7.94
C ASP A 184 -18.19 1.02 6.86
N PHE A 185 -18.22 -0.19 6.27
CA PHE A 185 -17.40 -0.51 5.10
C PHE A 185 -17.70 0.44 3.93
N GLU A 186 -18.97 0.65 3.57
CA GLU A 186 -19.33 1.55 2.46
C GLU A 186 -18.72 2.93 2.64
N LYS A 187 -18.91 3.54 3.83
CA LYS A 187 -18.39 4.88 4.14
C LYS A 187 -16.87 4.93 4.04
N LYS A 188 -16.16 4.01 4.67
CA LYS A 188 -14.69 3.93 4.66
C LYS A 188 -14.14 3.69 3.26
N PHE A 189 -14.75 2.79 2.49
CA PHE A 189 -14.36 2.50 1.12
C PHE A 189 -14.53 3.74 0.21
N LYS A 190 -15.65 4.44 0.33
CA LYS A 190 -15.87 5.69 -0.40
C LYS A 190 -14.89 6.76 0.02
N ILE A 191 -14.69 7.01 1.32
CA ILE A 191 -13.72 8.01 1.81
C ILE A 191 -12.34 7.75 1.22
N GLY A 192 -11.85 6.52 1.27
CA GLY A 192 -10.54 6.18 0.73
C GLY A 192 -10.40 6.47 -0.76
N ASN A 193 -11.40 6.11 -1.56
CA ASN A 193 -11.38 6.33 -3.01
C ASN A 193 -11.59 7.82 -3.38
N TYR A 194 -12.52 8.51 -2.73
CA TYR A 194 -12.78 9.93 -2.99
C TYR A 194 -11.59 10.81 -2.57
N LEU A 195 -10.86 10.41 -1.53
CA LEU A 195 -9.66 11.11 -1.08
C LEU A 195 -8.37 10.61 -1.75
N ALA A 196 -8.42 9.63 -2.67
CA ALA A 196 -7.24 9.16 -3.38
C ALA A 196 -6.48 10.30 -4.11
N PRO A 197 -7.14 11.26 -4.81
CA PRO A 197 -6.46 12.42 -5.38
C PRO A 197 -5.67 13.22 -4.34
N LEU A 198 -6.30 13.50 -3.20
CA LEU A 198 -5.65 14.22 -2.09
C LEU A 198 -4.49 13.42 -1.51
N THR A 199 -4.66 12.12 -1.33
CA THR A 199 -3.62 11.23 -0.81
C THR A 199 -2.39 11.21 -1.70
N ILE A 200 -2.58 11.04 -3.02
CA ILE A 200 -1.48 11.04 -4.01
C ILE A 200 -0.76 12.38 -4.01
N ALA A 201 -1.49 13.50 -3.92
CA ALA A 201 -0.91 14.84 -3.92
C ALA A 201 -0.15 15.14 -2.62
N LEU A 202 -0.77 14.86 -1.46
CA LEU A 202 -0.24 15.21 -0.14
C LEU A 202 1.02 14.41 0.21
N PHE A 203 1.02 13.12 -0.13
CA PHE A 203 2.13 12.22 0.15
C PHE A 203 3.08 12.02 -1.04
N ALA A 204 3.01 12.88 -2.07
CA ALA A 204 3.87 12.79 -3.25
C ALA A 204 5.36 12.77 -2.88
N ASN A 205 6.05 11.68 -3.29
CA ASN A 205 7.47 11.44 -2.99
C ASN A 205 8.17 10.59 -4.07
N SER A 206 7.85 10.83 -5.35
CA SER A 206 8.46 10.05 -6.45
C SER A 206 8.70 10.88 -7.73
N PRO A 207 9.47 12.00 -7.64
CA PRO A 207 9.63 12.90 -8.78
C PRO A 207 10.70 12.48 -9.79
N PHE A 208 11.42 11.37 -9.60
CA PHE A 208 12.55 10.96 -10.43
C PHE A 208 12.33 9.62 -11.11
N ASN A 209 12.93 9.46 -12.29
CA ASN A 209 13.07 8.21 -13.03
C ASN A 209 14.37 8.23 -13.83
N GLU A 210 15.17 7.16 -13.74
CA GLU A 210 16.43 6.99 -14.50
C GLU A 210 17.34 8.21 -14.41
N ASN A 211 17.60 8.67 -13.18
CA ASN A 211 18.45 9.80 -12.81
C ASN A 211 17.97 11.18 -13.32
N LYS A 212 16.70 11.31 -13.71
CA LYS A 212 16.11 12.55 -14.24
C LYS A 212 14.78 12.85 -13.55
N LEU A 213 14.32 14.09 -13.70
CA LEU A 213 12.94 14.46 -13.36
C LEU A 213 11.96 13.69 -14.24
N SER A 214 10.97 13.07 -13.65
CA SER A 214 9.91 12.32 -14.34
C SER A 214 8.83 13.23 -14.96
N GLY A 215 8.77 14.49 -14.52
CA GLY A 215 7.70 15.44 -14.84
C GLY A 215 6.46 15.32 -13.97
N PHE A 216 6.50 14.48 -12.92
CA PHE A 216 5.46 14.27 -11.94
C PHE A 216 5.99 14.51 -10.53
N LEU A 217 5.11 14.82 -9.58
CA LEU A 217 5.41 14.86 -8.15
C LEU A 217 5.29 13.45 -7.54
N SER A 218 4.22 12.72 -7.91
CA SER A 218 4.08 11.30 -7.63
C SER A 218 4.10 10.51 -8.95
N TYR A 219 5.28 10.10 -9.42
CA TYR A 219 5.36 9.24 -10.60
C TYR A 219 4.82 7.85 -10.29
N ARG A 220 4.92 7.38 -9.03
CA ARG A 220 4.24 6.18 -8.57
C ARG A 220 2.72 6.29 -8.80
N GLY A 221 2.09 7.40 -8.42
CA GLY A 221 0.66 7.61 -8.65
C GLY A 221 0.30 7.51 -10.14
N LYS A 222 1.12 8.12 -11.03
CA LYS A 222 0.95 7.98 -12.48
C LYS A 222 1.07 6.53 -12.95
N VAL A 223 2.03 5.78 -12.41
CA VAL A 223 2.23 4.36 -12.74
C VAL A 223 1.03 3.52 -12.34
N TRP A 224 0.47 3.76 -11.16
CA TRP A 224 -0.73 3.04 -10.68
C TRP A 224 -1.97 3.32 -11.54
N GLN A 225 -2.13 4.55 -12.06
CA GLN A 225 -3.21 4.90 -12.98
C GLN A 225 -3.15 4.12 -14.31
N GLU A 226 -1.94 3.74 -14.75
CA GLU A 226 -1.70 3.01 -16.00
C GLU A 226 -1.37 1.52 -15.77
N THR A 227 -1.64 1.03 -14.57
CA THR A 227 -1.45 -0.37 -14.20
C THR A 227 -2.73 -1.17 -14.48
N ASN A 228 -2.56 -2.37 -15.01
CA ASN A 228 -3.66 -3.34 -15.13
C ASN A 228 -4.28 -3.58 -13.75
N ARG A 229 -5.62 -3.44 -13.64
CA ARG A 229 -6.38 -3.66 -12.39
C ARG A 229 -6.12 -2.62 -11.29
N GLY A 230 -5.45 -1.51 -11.61
CA GLY A 230 -5.24 -0.37 -10.70
C GLY A 230 -6.38 0.65 -10.75
N GLY A 231 -6.16 1.78 -10.05
CA GLY A 231 -7.05 2.93 -10.06
C GLY A 231 -8.26 2.85 -9.13
N ILE A 232 -9.17 3.80 -9.28
CA ILE A 232 -10.44 3.86 -8.53
C ILE A 232 -11.48 2.96 -9.19
N MET A 233 -12.07 2.06 -8.43
CA MET A 233 -13.16 1.19 -8.93
C MET A 233 -14.41 2.01 -9.29
N SER A 234 -15.03 1.72 -10.44
CA SER A 234 -16.27 2.39 -10.88
C SER A 234 -17.42 2.27 -9.88
N ILE A 235 -17.51 1.13 -9.19
CA ILE A 235 -18.53 0.85 -8.16
C ILE A 235 -18.43 1.78 -6.94
N THR A 236 -17.32 2.50 -6.75
CA THR A 236 -17.15 3.52 -5.69
C THR A 236 -18.24 4.57 -5.73
N PHE A 237 -18.69 4.95 -6.93
CA PHE A 237 -19.67 6.02 -7.17
C PHE A 237 -21.13 5.53 -7.15
N GLU A 238 -21.35 4.31 -6.72
CA GLU A 238 -22.66 3.68 -6.56
C GLU A 238 -22.96 3.46 -5.07
N ASN A 239 -24.16 2.89 -4.78
CA ASN A 239 -24.45 2.35 -3.45
C ASN A 239 -23.71 1.01 -3.31
N ILE A 240 -22.49 1.05 -2.79
CA ILE A 240 -21.66 -0.14 -2.64
C ILE A 240 -22.06 -0.93 -1.38
N ASN A 241 -22.05 -2.25 -1.52
CA ASN A 241 -22.20 -3.21 -0.43
C ASN A 241 -21.33 -4.44 -0.72
N PHE A 242 -21.28 -5.42 0.17
CA PHE A 242 -20.47 -6.62 -0.03
C PHE A 242 -20.85 -7.38 -1.31
N GLU A 243 -22.15 -7.46 -1.60
CA GLU A 243 -22.62 -8.16 -2.78
C GLU A 243 -22.13 -7.51 -4.09
N LYS A 244 -22.25 -6.20 -4.22
CA LYS A 244 -21.75 -5.45 -5.38
C LYS A 244 -20.22 -5.54 -5.51
N TYR A 245 -19.50 -5.50 -4.37
CA TYR A 245 -18.06 -5.68 -4.39
C TYR A 245 -17.67 -7.07 -4.90
N ILE A 246 -18.37 -8.12 -4.45
CA ILE A 246 -18.19 -9.49 -4.93
C ILE A 246 -18.46 -9.56 -6.43
N ASP A 247 -19.60 -9.03 -6.89
CA ASP A 247 -19.95 -9.03 -8.33
C ASP A 247 -18.87 -8.37 -9.17
N HIS A 248 -18.28 -7.30 -8.68
CA HIS A 248 -17.18 -6.62 -9.35
C HIS A 248 -15.91 -7.51 -9.32
N ALA A 249 -15.53 -8.02 -8.16
CA ALA A 249 -14.32 -8.81 -7.97
C ALA A 249 -14.30 -10.10 -8.79
N ILE A 250 -15.41 -10.87 -8.81
CA ILE A 250 -15.48 -12.14 -9.55
C ILE A 250 -15.46 -11.97 -11.08
N ASN A 251 -15.69 -10.76 -11.58
CA ASN A 251 -15.58 -10.45 -13.01
C ASN A 251 -14.15 -10.09 -13.45
N TYR A 252 -13.21 -9.88 -12.51
CA TYR A 252 -11.81 -9.77 -12.89
C TYR A 252 -11.30 -11.10 -13.43
N PRO A 253 -10.50 -11.07 -14.52
CA PRO A 253 -9.75 -12.25 -14.95
C PRO A 253 -8.85 -12.75 -13.83
N ILE A 254 -8.74 -14.05 -13.65
CA ILE A 254 -7.82 -14.63 -12.66
C ILE A 254 -6.39 -14.44 -13.17
N LEU A 255 -5.52 -13.85 -12.35
CA LEU A 255 -4.13 -13.61 -12.73
C LEU A 255 -3.30 -14.91 -12.68
N PHE A 256 -3.49 -15.68 -11.61
CA PHE A 256 -2.94 -17.03 -11.44
C PHE A 256 -3.77 -17.82 -10.43
N LEU A 257 -3.69 -19.14 -10.51
CA LEU A 257 -4.21 -20.07 -9.51
C LEU A 257 -3.10 -21.01 -9.06
N LYS A 258 -3.09 -21.36 -7.77
CA LYS A 258 -2.19 -22.37 -7.23
C LYS A 258 -3.00 -23.63 -6.90
N LYS A 259 -2.80 -24.71 -7.66
CA LYS A 259 -3.46 -26.01 -7.44
C LYS A 259 -2.40 -27.12 -7.39
N ASN A 260 -2.52 -28.02 -6.41
CA ASN A 260 -1.59 -29.14 -6.22
C ASN A 260 -0.10 -28.71 -6.22
N GLY A 261 0.19 -27.58 -5.57
CA GLY A 261 1.54 -27.01 -5.46
C GLY A 261 2.08 -26.35 -6.74
N LYS A 262 1.31 -26.30 -7.84
CA LYS A 262 1.69 -25.68 -9.11
C LYS A 262 0.86 -24.42 -9.38
N TYR A 263 1.47 -23.43 -10.02
CA TYR A 263 0.79 -22.24 -10.51
C TYR A 263 0.28 -22.46 -11.94
N HIS A 264 -0.92 -21.94 -12.20
CA HIS A 264 -1.59 -21.99 -13.51
C HIS A 264 -2.06 -20.60 -13.91
N THR A 265 -2.07 -20.34 -15.22
CA THR A 265 -2.58 -19.09 -15.81
C THR A 265 -3.89 -19.37 -16.53
N PRO A 266 -5.01 -18.82 -16.07
CA PRO A 266 -6.33 -19.06 -16.68
C PRO A 266 -6.60 -18.33 -18.00
N ASN A 267 -5.61 -17.70 -18.61
CA ASN A 267 -5.70 -17.07 -19.94
C ASN A 267 -6.91 -16.13 -20.13
N GLY A 268 -7.13 -15.25 -19.16
CA GLY A 268 -8.21 -14.25 -19.21
C GLY A 268 -9.57 -14.74 -18.69
N GLN A 269 -9.70 -16.02 -18.30
CA GLN A 269 -10.92 -16.50 -17.64
C GLN A 269 -11.09 -15.83 -16.27
N THR A 270 -12.33 -15.53 -15.92
CA THR A 270 -12.69 -14.79 -14.71
C THR A 270 -12.88 -15.72 -13.51
N PHE A 271 -12.95 -15.14 -12.31
CA PHE A 271 -13.31 -15.92 -11.14
C PHE A 271 -14.76 -16.45 -11.20
N ARG A 272 -15.63 -15.75 -11.95
CA ARG A 272 -17.00 -16.21 -12.26
C ARG A 272 -16.97 -17.49 -13.09
N ASP A 273 -16.06 -17.60 -14.05
CA ASP A 273 -15.89 -18.86 -14.83
C ASP A 273 -15.47 -19.99 -13.91
N PHE A 274 -14.61 -19.74 -12.94
CA PHE A 274 -14.19 -20.75 -11.97
C PHE A 274 -15.34 -21.17 -11.05
N LEU A 275 -16.15 -20.24 -10.54
CA LEU A 275 -17.35 -20.55 -9.76
C LEU A 275 -18.33 -21.44 -10.53
N ASN A 276 -18.41 -21.27 -11.84
CA ASN A 276 -19.26 -22.06 -12.73
C ASN A 276 -18.64 -23.41 -13.18
N GLY A 277 -17.38 -23.71 -12.78
CA GLY A 277 -16.65 -24.90 -13.19
C GLY A 277 -16.19 -24.88 -14.65
N ASN A 278 -16.06 -23.70 -15.24
CA ASN A 278 -15.79 -23.49 -16.67
C ASN A 278 -14.30 -23.23 -16.99
N LEU A 279 -13.38 -23.36 -16.00
CA LEU A 279 -11.97 -23.20 -16.30
C LEU A 279 -11.47 -24.28 -17.25
N SER A 280 -10.78 -23.89 -18.31
CA SER A 280 -10.35 -24.78 -19.39
C SER A 280 -9.45 -25.93 -18.93
N PHE A 281 -8.60 -25.69 -17.91
CA PHE A 281 -7.64 -26.66 -17.35
C PHE A 281 -8.10 -27.34 -16.05
N LEU A 282 -9.23 -26.89 -15.45
CA LEU A 282 -9.84 -27.42 -14.23
C LEU A 282 -11.36 -27.60 -14.41
N LYS A 283 -11.74 -28.22 -15.54
CA LYS A 283 -13.15 -28.36 -15.92
C LYS A 283 -13.95 -29.13 -14.87
N GLY A 284 -15.04 -28.49 -14.40
CA GLY A 284 -15.91 -29.06 -13.36
C GLY A 284 -15.43 -28.82 -11.92
N GLU A 285 -14.22 -28.32 -11.71
CA GLU A 285 -13.75 -27.98 -10.36
C GLU A 285 -14.36 -26.66 -9.87
N LYS A 286 -14.51 -26.54 -8.55
CA LYS A 286 -14.99 -25.34 -7.87
C LYS A 286 -13.84 -24.68 -7.10
N PRO A 287 -13.86 -23.32 -6.96
CA PRO A 287 -12.90 -22.63 -6.12
C PRO A 287 -13.12 -22.86 -4.63
N THR A 288 -12.07 -22.69 -3.87
CA THR A 288 -12.11 -22.60 -2.40
C THR A 288 -12.14 -21.14 -1.94
N LEU A 289 -12.42 -20.89 -0.65
CA LEU A 289 -12.28 -19.55 -0.08
C LEU A 289 -10.83 -19.04 -0.14
N GLU A 290 -9.83 -19.93 -0.02
CA GLU A 290 -8.42 -19.57 -0.21
C GLU A 290 -8.14 -19.08 -1.64
N ASP A 291 -8.73 -19.72 -2.66
CA ASP A 291 -8.63 -19.25 -4.05
C ASP A 291 -9.23 -17.85 -4.20
N PHE A 292 -10.35 -17.56 -3.52
CA PHE A 292 -10.99 -16.24 -3.55
C PHE A 292 -10.13 -15.18 -2.85
N GLU A 293 -9.57 -15.46 -1.67
CA GLU A 293 -8.64 -14.56 -0.99
C GLU A 293 -7.42 -14.22 -1.85
N ASN A 294 -6.83 -15.24 -2.47
CA ASN A 294 -5.71 -15.06 -3.39
C ASN A 294 -6.11 -14.19 -4.59
N HIS A 295 -7.31 -14.40 -5.13
CA HIS A 295 -7.85 -13.61 -6.23
C HIS A 295 -8.05 -12.14 -5.84
N LEU A 296 -8.66 -11.86 -4.66
CA LEU A 296 -8.78 -10.50 -4.11
C LEU A 296 -7.41 -9.84 -3.97
N GLY A 297 -6.38 -10.60 -3.56
CA GLY A 297 -4.99 -10.13 -3.47
C GLY A 297 -4.40 -9.66 -4.79
N THR A 298 -5.01 -10.02 -5.94
CA THR A 298 -4.56 -9.60 -7.28
C THR A 298 -5.35 -8.41 -7.86
N ILE A 299 -6.22 -7.78 -7.09
CA ILE A 299 -6.91 -6.53 -7.44
C ILE A 299 -6.08 -5.37 -6.87
N PHE A 300 -5.53 -4.53 -7.75
CA PHE A 300 -4.53 -3.52 -7.40
C PHE A 300 -5.09 -2.10 -7.35
N THR A 301 -6.37 -1.96 -6.98
CA THR A 301 -7.06 -0.68 -6.86
C THR A 301 -6.58 0.16 -5.68
N GLU A 302 -6.89 1.46 -5.68
CA GLU A 302 -6.49 2.41 -4.63
C GLU A 302 -7.02 2.01 -3.26
N ILE A 303 -8.23 1.46 -3.22
CA ILE A 303 -8.82 0.84 -2.04
C ILE A 303 -9.24 -0.58 -2.38
N ARG A 304 -8.87 -1.51 -1.52
CA ARG A 304 -9.16 -2.93 -1.68
C ARG A 304 -9.88 -3.48 -0.45
N LEU A 305 -10.95 -4.24 -0.67
CA LEU A 305 -11.63 -4.96 0.40
C LEU A 305 -11.15 -6.41 0.46
N LYS A 306 -10.80 -6.81 1.66
CA LYS A 306 -10.65 -8.20 2.13
C LYS A 306 -11.47 -8.35 3.41
N GLN A 307 -10.98 -9.05 4.43
CA GLN A 307 -11.54 -8.95 5.79
C GLN A 307 -11.06 -7.68 6.54
N VAL A 308 -10.43 -6.79 5.82
CA VAL A 308 -10.01 -5.42 6.17
C VAL A 308 -10.15 -4.54 4.92
N ILE A 309 -10.20 -3.23 5.11
CA ILE A 309 -10.14 -2.25 4.03
C ILE A 309 -8.72 -1.76 3.94
N GLU A 310 -8.09 -1.96 2.80
CA GLU A 310 -6.69 -1.63 2.54
C GLU A 310 -6.58 -0.35 1.71
N PHE A 311 -5.97 0.68 2.27
CA PHE A 311 -5.67 1.96 1.64
C PHE A 311 -4.27 1.89 1.02
N ARG A 312 -4.13 2.18 -0.29
CA ARG A 312 -2.94 1.85 -1.08
C ARG A 312 -2.34 3.04 -1.85
N SER A 313 -2.97 4.21 -1.79
CA SER A 313 -2.62 5.38 -2.60
C SER A 313 -1.35 6.12 -2.15
N LEU A 314 -0.76 5.78 -1.01
CA LEU A 314 0.35 6.54 -0.43
C LEU A 314 1.69 6.15 -1.06
N ASP A 315 2.45 7.16 -1.48
CA ASP A 315 3.87 7.01 -1.75
C ASP A 315 4.60 6.63 -0.45
N THR A 316 5.60 5.74 -0.52
CA THR A 316 6.47 5.48 0.63
C THR A 316 7.28 6.72 0.99
N CYS A 317 7.72 6.80 2.23
CA CYS A 317 8.51 7.91 2.73
C CYS A 317 9.54 7.45 3.77
N ASN A 318 10.33 8.39 4.32
CA ASN A 318 11.29 8.07 5.35
C ASN A 318 10.62 7.69 6.69
N PHE A 319 11.38 7.15 7.61
CA PHE A 319 10.87 6.67 8.88
C PHE A 319 10.18 7.75 9.73
N GLY A 320 10.54 9.03 9.55
CA GLY A 320 9.88 10.14 10.25
C GLY A 320 8.46 10.42 9.79
N CYS A 321 8.08 9.96 8.61
CA CYS A 321 6.76 10.23 8.05
C CYS A 321 5.85 9.00 7.89
N ILE A 322 6.35 7.78 8.14
CA ILE A 322 5.55 6.55 7.97
C ILE A 322 4.21 6.61 8.71
N CYS A 323 4.20 7.21 9.90
CA CYS A 323 3.00 7.27 10.73
C CYS A 323 2.03 8.38 10.34
N ASN A 324 2.40 9.30 9.45
CA ASN A 324 1.55 10.44 9.09
C ASN A 324 0.27 10.02 8.35
N GLY A 325 0.41 9.18 7.31
CA GLY A 325 -0.73 8.66 6.58
C GLY A 325 -1.66 7.82 7.46
N PRO A 326 -1.14 6.83 8.19
CA PRO A 326 -1.94 6.07 9.16
C PRO A 326 -2.66 6.96 10.18
N SER A 327 -2.01 7.97 10.77
CA SER A 327 -2.65 8.89 11.72
C SER A 327 -3.74 9.71 11.06
N PHE A 328 -3.45 10.26 9.88
CA PHE A 328 -4.40 11.08 9.13
C PHE A 328 -5.70 10.32 8.85
N PHE A 329 -5.61 9.14 8.28
CA PHE A 329 -6.78 8.33 7.99
C PHE A 329 -7.44 7.76 9.24
N THR A 330 -6.70 7.40 10.28
CA THR A 330 -7.28 6.94 11.55
C THR A 330 -8.17 8.01 12.18
N GLY A 331 -7.71 9.26 12.16
CA GLY A 331 -8.53 10.40 12.63
C GLY A 331 -9.82 10.56 11.82
N LEU A 332 -9.73 10.44 10.50
CA LEU A 332 -10.89 10.58 9.60
C LEU A 332 -11.90 9.44 9.73
N ILE A 333 -11.44 8.17 9.73
CA ILE A 333 -12.35 7.02 9.56
C ILE A 333 -12.65 6.24 10.86
N TYR A 334 -11.84 6.40 11.91
CA TYR A 334 -12.14 5.84 13.22
C TYR A 334 -12.63 6.88 14.22
N GLY A 335 -12.16 8.13 14.08
CA GLY A 335 -12.56 9.20 15.00
C GLY A 335 -13.68 10.09 14.50
N SER A 336 -13.73 10.40 13.20
CA SER A 336 -14.65 11.38 12.59
C SER A 336 -15.29 10.87 11.30
N LEU A 337 -15.71 9.59 11.25
CA LEU A 337 -16.25 8.94 10.07
C LEU A 337 -17.40 9.70 9.43
N GLU A 338 -18.43 10.03 10.22
CA GLU A 338 -19.64 10.69 9.73
C GLU A 338 -19.33 12.09 9.19
N GLU A 339 -18.55 12.90 9.94
CA GLU A 339 -18.16 14.26 9.50
C GLU A 339 -17.38 14.21 8.18
N THR A 340 -16.49 13.23 8.05
CA THR A 340 -15.70 13.02 6.82
C THR A 340 -16.60 12.60 5.65
N TYR A 341 -17.51 11.67 5.89
CA TYR A 341 -18.40 11.13 4.85
C TYR A 341 -19.39 12.20 4.35
N GLU A 342 -19.98 13.01 5.24
CA GLU A 342 -20.90 14.08 4.90
C GLU A 342 -20.30 15.09 3.90
N ILE A 343 -19.00 15.35 3.97
CA ILE A 343 -18.31 16.24 3.03
C ILE A 343 -18.21 15.61 1.65
N ILE A 344 -17.81 14.34 1.56
CA ILE A 344 -17.47 13.71 0.28
C ILE A 344 -18.67 13.11 -0.45
N LYS A 345 -19.74 12.77 0.25
CA LYS A 345 -20.87 12.00 -0.30
C LYS A 345 -21.54 12.63 -1.53
N ASN A 346 -21.45 13.96 -1.66
CA ASN A 346 -22.04 14.72 -2.76
C ASN A 346 -21.01 15.14 -3.82
N TRP A 347 -19.76 14.69 -3.71
CA TRP A 347 -18.76 15.00 -4.73
C TRP A 347 -19.07 14.30 -6.05
N LYS A 348 -18.92 15.03 -7.15
CA LYS A 348 -19.19 14.53 -8.47
C LYS A 348 -18.09 13.57 -8.93
N LYS A 349 -18.49 12.42 -9.44
CA LYS A 349 -17.60 11.38 -9.96
C LYS A 349 -16.59 11.94 -10.95
N GLU A 350 -17.07 12.73 -11.90
CA GLU A 350 -16.25 13.29 -12.99
C GLU A 350 -15.14 14.15 -12.43
N GLU A 351 -15.43 14.98 -11.45
CA GLU A 351 -14.44 15.88 -10.81
C GLU A 351 -13.44 15.11 -9.94
N VAL A 352 -13.91 14.06 -9.24
CA VAL A 352 -13.00 13.16 -8.48
C VAL A 352 -12.04 12.43 -9.44
N MET A 353 -12.56 11.90 -10.56
CA MET A 353 -11.74 11.20 -11.55
C MET A 353 -10.77 12.13 -12.27
N GLU A 354 -11.19 13.36 -12.59
CA GLU A 354 -10.30 14.36 -13.17
C GLU A 354 -9.18 14.75 -12.20
N ALA A 355 -9.53 15.01 -10.92
CA ALA A 355 -8.54 15.29 -9.89
C ALA A 355 -7.58 14.10 -9.69
N TYR A 356 -8.10 12.87 -9.71
CA TYR A 356 -7.29 11.65 -9.62
C TYR A 356 -6.23 11.57 -10.73
N LEU A 357 -6.61 11.87 -11.97
CA LEU A 357 -5.70 11.84 -13.12
C LEU A 357 -4.65 12.95 -13.06
N ASN A 358 -5.00 14.11 -12.51
CA ASN A 358 -4.13 15.29 -12.47
C ASN A 358 -3.23 15.36 -11.22
N ALA A 359 -3.64 14.78 -10.09
CA ALA A 359 -2.94 14.84 -8.81
C ALA A 359 -1.46 14.40 -8.87
N PRO A 360 -1.07 13.34 -9.60
CA PRO A 360 0.33 12.94 -9.69
C PRO A 360 1.25 14.04 -10.26
N LYS A 361 0.74 14.90 -11.13
CA LYS A 361 1.51 15.95 -11.79
C LYS A 361 1.35 17.31 -11.11
N GLN A 362 0.13 17.72 -10.80
CA GLN A 362 -0.19 19.04 -10.28
C GLN A 362 -0.08 19.12 -8.75
N GLY A 363 -0.03 17.97 -8.07
CA GLY A 363 0.09 17.89 -6.61
C GLY A 363 -1.04 18.65 -5.91
N LEU A 364 -0.71 19.38 -4.87
CA LEU A 364 -1.66 20.13 -4.06
C LEU A 364 -2.35 21.30 -4.79
N ASN A 365 -1.92 21.64 -6.00
CA ASN A 365 -2.58 22.64 -6.85
C ASN A 365 -3.74 22.08 -7.68
N THR A 366 -3.92 20.75 -7.71
CA THR A 366 -5.03 20.10 -8.41
C THR A 366 -6.37 20.59 -7.87
N LEU A 367 -7.31 20.87 -8.77
CA LEU A 367 -8.69 21.21 -8.40
C LEU A 367 -9.49 19.94 -8.13
N LEU A 368 -10.33 19.98 -7.12
CA LEU A 368 -11.32 18.96 -6.77
C LEU A 368 -12.56 19.66 -6.23
N GLN A 369 -13.69 19.48 -6.92
CA GLN A 369 -14.86 20.32 -6.70
C GLN A 369 -14.49 21.81 -6.86
N ASP A 370 -14.84 22.64 -5.92
CA ASP A 370 -14.61 24.11 -5.94
C ASP A 370 -13.28 24.57 -5.32
N LYS A 371 -12.41 23.63 -4.84
CA LYS A 371 -11.19 23.94 -4.08
C LYS A 371 -9.96 23.24 -4.65
N LYS A 372 -8.79 23.80 -4.37
CA LYS A 372 -7.52 23.09 -4.56
C LYS A 372 -7.33 22.02 -3.48
N LEU A 373 -6.57 20.97 -3.82
CA LEU A 373 -6.26 19.90 -2.86
C LEU A 373 -5.54 20.41 -1.60
N ILE A 374 -4.79 21.52 -1.67
CA ILE A 374 -4.20 22.15 -0.47
C ILE A 374 -5.26 22.64 0.52
N ASP A 375 -6.39 23.14 0.02
CA ASP A 375 -7.46 23.64 0.88
C ASP A 375 -8.26 22.46 1.47
N TRP A 376 -8.48 21.41 0.69
CA TRP A 376 -9.01 20.14 1.19
C TRP A 376 -8.10 19.50 2.23
N ALA A 377 -6.76 19.55 2.02
CA ALA A 377 -5.80 19.05 3.00
C ALA A 377 -5.95 19.72 4.38
N LYS A 378 -6.17 21.05 4.41
CA LYS A 378 -6.42 21.78 5.67
C LYS A 378 -7.70 21.31 6.36
N ILE A 379 -8.80 21.22 5.60
CA ILE A 379 -10.11 20.80 6.11
C ILE A 379 -10.00 19.39 6.71
N PHE A 380 -9.45 18.41 5.95
CA PHE A 380 -9.34 17.04 6.43
C PHE A 380 -8.28 16.86 7.52
N LEU A 381 -7.25 17.70 7.59
CA LEU A 381 -6.31 17.71 8.71
C LEU A 381 -7.01 18.11 10.01
N ASP A 382 -7.84 19.15 9.97
CA ASP A 382 -8.58 19.61 11.15
C ASP A 382 -9.60 18.56 11.63
N ILE A 383 -10.29 17.88 10.69
CA ILE A 383 -11.21 16.77 11.00
C ILE A 383 -10.43 15.58 11.58
N SER A 384 -9.28 15.25 10.99
CA SER A 384 -8.42 14.18 11.49
C SER A 384 -7.94 14.44 12.91
N LYS A 385 -7.49 15.68 13.22
CA LYS A 385 -7.12 16.08 14.58
C LYS A 385 -8.26 15.87 15.58
N LYS A 386 -9.45 16.40 15.26
CA LYS A 386 -10.65 16.21 16.10
C LYS A 386 -10.94 14.71 16.33
N GLY A 387 -10.81 13.90 15.28
CA GLY A 387 -11.04 12.46 15.37
C GLY A 387 -10.02 11.75 16.26
N LEU A 388 -8.73 12.09 16.17
CA LEU A 388 -7.69 11.57 17.04
C LEU A 388 -7.87 12.04 18.49
N ASP A 389 -8.24 13.30 18.70
CA ASP A 389 -8.56 13.82 20.04
C ASP A 389 -9.75 13.08 20.67
N LYS A 390 -10.80 12.82 19.89
CA LYS A 390 -11.96 12.03 20.34
C LYS A 390 -11.59 10.58 20.70
N ARG A 391 -10.69 9.95 19.95
CA ARG A 391 -10.16 8.62 20.24
C ARG A 391 -9.37 8.59 21.56
N ASN A 392 -8.69 9.67 21.88
CA ASN A 392 -7.92 9.89 23.11
C ASN A 392 -6.93 8.74 23.45
N GLU A 393 -6.30 8.19 22.43
CA GLU A 393 -5.22 7.19 22.59
C GLU A 393 -3.92 7.95 22.97
N LEU A 394 -3.41 7.68 24.17
CA LEU A 394 -2.24 8.38 24.71
C LEU A 394 -1.04 7.44 24.76
N ASN A 395 0.15 7.97 24.48
CA ASN A 395 1.41 7.27 24.71
C ASN A 395 1.84 7.34 26.19
N LYS A 396 2.97 6.68 26.52
CA LYS A 396 3.52 6.68 27.90
C LYS A 396 3.87 8.06 28.44
N SER A 397 4.03 9.07 27.58
CA SER A 397 4.31 10.46 27.97
C SER A 397 3.03 11.32 27.99
N GLY A 398 1.85 10.71 27.89
CA GLY A 398 0.56 11.40 27.87
C GLY A 398 0.27 12.22 26.60
N LYS A 399 1.00 11.99 25.51
CA LYS A 399 0.76 12.65 24.22
C LYS A 399 -0.22 11.87 23.37
N ASN A 400 -1.14 12.57 22.72
CA ASN A 400 -2.14 12.05 21.79
C ASN A 400 -1.51 11.70 20.44
N GLU A 401 -2.19 10.86 19.63
CA GLU A 401 -1.79 10.45 18.28
C GLU A 401 -1.66 11.62 17.28
N THR A 402 -2.21 12.81 17.58
CA THR A 402 -2.05 14.03 16.77
C THR A 402 -0.61 14.45 16.57
N ILE A 403 0.32 14.04 17.45
CA ILE A 403 1.76 14.30 17.28
C ILE A 403 2.33 13.77 15.96
N TYR A 404 1.73 12.74 15.37
CA TYR A 404 2.15 12.18 14.10
C TYR A 404 1.63 12.96 12.88
N LEU A 405 0.80 13.98 13.04
CA LEU A 405 0.31 14.82 11.95
C LEU A 405 1.24 15.99 11.61
N LYS A 406 2.29 16.22 12.41
CA LYS A 406 3.20 17.36 12.29
C LYS A 406 3.77 17.56 10.88
N HIS A 407 4.16 16.49 10.21
CA HIS A 407 4.70 16.59 8.85
C HIS A 407 3.65 17.05 7.84
N ILE A 408 2.39 16.65 8.01
CA ILE A 408 1.27 17.14 7.17
C ILE A 408 1.04 18.63 7.44
N GLU A 409 1.12 19.07 8.68
CA GLU A 409 1.05 20.49 9.07
C GLU A 409 2.16 21.30 8.37
N GLU A 410 3.38 20.78 8.36
CA GLU A 410 4.53 21.40 7.68
C GLU A 410 4.31 21.50 6.16
N ILE A 411 3.81 20.44 5.50
CA ILE A 411 3.48 20.46 4.08
C ILE A 411 2.43 21.55 3.79
N ILE A 412 1.40 21.61 4.59
CA ILE A 412 0.30 22.59 4.41
C ILE A 412 0.78 24.03 4.66
N SER A 413 1.55 24.27 5.71
CA SER A 413 2.06 25.61 6.04
C SER A 413 3.04 26.12 5.01
N ASN A 414 3.94 25.26 4.53
CA ASN A 414 4.94 25.58 3.52
C ASN A 414 4.39 25.53 2.09
N LYS A 415 3.20 24.97 1.90
CA LYS A 415 2.59 24.68 0.58
C LYS A 415 3.51 23.92 -0.35
N LYS A 416 4.31 23.02 0.21
CA LYS A 416 5.30 22.21 -0.50
C LYS A 416 5.28 20.77 -0.03
N THR A 417 5.13 19.86 -0.96
CA THR A 417 5.26 18.43 -0.73
C THR A 417 6.74 18.01 -0.66
N ARG A 418 6.99 16.80 -0.17
CA ARG A 418 8.34 16.25 -0.18
C ARG A 418 8.92 16.16 -1.60
N ALA A 419 8.13 15.79 -2.58
CA ALA A 419 8.57 15.75 -3.99
C ALA A 419 9.07 17.10 -4.48
N GLU A 420 8.39 18.20 -4.15
CA GLU A 420 8.83 19.55 -4.55
C GLU A 420 10.14 19.95 -3.86
N MET A 421 10.32 19.62 -2.59
CA MET A 421 11.60 19.82 -1.89
C MET A 421 12.75 19.03 -2.51
N LEU A 422 12.51 17.77 -2.91
CA LEU A 422 13.50 16.94 -3.60
C LEU A 422 13.86 17.50 -4.99
N ILE A 423 12.87 18.03 -5.73
CA ILE A 423 13.10 18.69 -7.03
C ILE A 423 13.96 19.95 -6.84
N GLU A 424 13.68 20.77 -5.83
CA GLU A 424 14.51 21.96 -5.52
C GLU A 424 15.95 21.58 -5.20
N GLN A 425 16.16 20.53 -4.41
CA GLN A 425 17.49 20.03 -4.09
C GLN A 425 18.22 19.51 -5.33
N TYR A 426 17.55 18.72 -6.16
CA TYR A 426 18.09 18.26 -7.45
C TYR A 426 18.46 19.42 -8.38
N ASN A 427 17.64 20.47 -8.44
CA ASN A 427 17.91 21.61 -9.31
C ASN A 427 19.18 22.39 -8.92
N LYS A 428 19.55 22.35 -7.63
CA LYS A 428 20.80 22.96 -7.12
C LYS A 428 22.04 22.10 -7.44
N THR A 429 21.93 20.78 -7.30
CA THR A 429 23.08 19.87 -7.36
C THR A 429 23.20 19.11 -8.68
N LYS A 430 22.10 18.91 -9.39
CA LYS A 430 21.95 18.02 -10.56
C LYS A 430 22.38 16.57 -10.30
N LYS A 431 22.46 16.18 -9.04
CA LYS A 431 22.81 14.83 -8.56
C LYS A 431 21.71 14.30 -7.64
N LEU A 432 21.60 12.98 -7.52
CA LEU A 432 20.59 12.30 -6.68
C LEU A 432 21.20 11.62 -5.45
N ASP A 433 22.49 11.81 -5.16
CA ASP A 433 23.19 11.16 -4.04
C ASP A 433 22.52 11.45 -2.69
N PHE A 434 21.87 12.59 -2.56
CA PHE A 434 21.13 12.96 -1.34
C PHE A 434 19.96 12.05 -1.00
N LEU A 435 19.44 11.29 -1.97
CA LEU A 435 18.31 10.37 -1.74
C LEU A 435 18.69 9.19 -0.86
N ILE A 436 19.97 8.87 -0.74
CA ILE A 436 20.49 7.69 -0.04
C ILE A 436 20.93 8.02 1.40
N ASN A 437 21.59 9.15 1.58
CA ASN A 437 22.17 9.52 2.85
C ASN A 437 21.14 9.93 3.92
N HIS A 438 19.89 10.17 3.51
CA HIS A 438 18.85 10.70 4.40
C HIS A 438 18.36 9.69 5.46
N ASP A 439 18.31 8.40 5.11
CA ASP A 439 17.72 7.40 5.98
C ASP A 439 18.73 6.81 6.98
N GLU A 440 20.01 6.74 6.63
CA GLU A 440 21.05 6.24 7.53
C GLU A 440 21.29 7.16 8.71
N ASN A 441 21.12 8.47 8.52
CA ASN A 441 21.36 9.51 9.53
C ASN A 441 20.12 9.91 10.33
N PHE A 442 18.96 9.31 10.03
CA PHE A 442 17.72 9.64 10.74
C PHE A 442 17.77 9.07 12.17
N SER A 443 17.81 9.95 13.14
CA SER A 443 17.60 9.59 14.55
C SER A 443 16.18 9.94 14.95
N TYR A 444 15.43 8.99 15.50
CA TYR A 444 14.17 9.25 16.18
C TYR A 444 14.47 10.01 17.49
N SER A 445 14.74 11.31 17.36
CA SER A 445 14.86 12.18 18.54
C SER A 445 13.52 12.84 18.80
N GLY A 446 12.75 12.27 19.70
CA GLY A 446 11.67 12.97 20.41
C GLY A 446 10.24 12.69 19.93
N PHE A 447 9.75 11.50 20.21
CA PHE A 447 8.32 11.30 20.47
C PHE A 447 8.13 10.71 21.87
#